data_6cc796f9c06f5b5a2493b3e2bc2f0644
#
_entry.id   6cc796f9c06f5b5a2493b3e2bc2f0644
#
_cell.length_a   1.000
_cell.length_b   1.000
_cell.length_c   1.000
_cell.angle_alpha   90.00
_cell.angle_beta   90.00
_cell.angle_gamma   90.00
#
_symmetry.space_group_name_H-M   'P 1'
#
loop_
_entity.id
_entity.type
_entity.pdbx_description
1 polymer ?
#
loop_
_entity_poly.entity_id
_entity_poly.type
_entity_poly.pdbx_seq_one_letter_code
_entity_poly.pdbx_strand_id
1 'polypeptide(L)'
;MLLRPLKSTIIISFFLFLNALIGYGVFHYRGSGGWGNDSNAILSQVPSEMTQLSYYFVKDTNPTLSLNATSMRSLGNEVVSFHAPRGTYAIDKRKPAITYTALNAEYIKSQDQLTLQKEVEITHLNSIYRGDEMNYRVSRDYLTGSGNISIQHLMAKSGQKIYLTSQRLEAQPRSERMKLLGAVDAKVIPRFNYLETLFLKAGTLELIGQDSLIEMRQDAEIKRGEMKISARNGDIFLEQENKKLKYFVMNDDVKMTEKMLDQQGRPLSREAFAERLEGFGQDKIVLSGAPRVVQGKDVIKGYMITLREKMEFIEVEDALSDVQVKKDENKKKSKE
;
A
#
# COMPACT_ATOMS: atom_id res chain seq x y z
N MET A 1 23.77 -5.38 20.12
CA MET A 1 22.89 -6.12 19.20
C MET A 1 21.81 -6.83 20.03
N LEU A 2 20.68 -6.21 20.36
CA LEU A 2 19.53 -6.81 21.08
C LEU A 2 18.50 -5.72 21.38
N LEU A 3 17.63 -5.31 20.42
CA LEU A 3 16.44 -4.48 20.69
C LEU A 3 15.47 -4.57 19.48
N ARG A 4 14.88 -5.72 19.22
CA ARG A 4 13.86 -5.86 18.18
C ARG A 4 12.58 -6.65 18.50
N PRO A 5 12.28 -7.11 19.73
CA PRO A 5 10.98 -7.78 19.96
C PRO A 5 9.87 -6.88 20.53
N LEU A 6 10.12 -5.60 20.83
CA LEU A 6 9.16 -4.78 21.60
C LEU A 6 7.87 -4.36 20.86
N LYS A 7 7.91 -4.22 19.54
CA LYS A 7 6.74 -3.73 18.78
C LYS A 7 5.59 -4.74 18.67
N SER A 8 5.93 -6.02 18.69
CA SER A 8 5.00 -7.13 18.55
C SER A 8 4.16 -7.39 19.81
N THR A 9 4.78 -7.28 20.98
CA THR A 9 4.14 -7.53 22.27
C THR A 9 3.00 -6.57 22.56
N ILE A 10 3.02 -5.43 21.94
CA ILE A 10 2.16 -4.28 22.23
C ILE A 10 0.80 -4.37 21.55
N ILE A 11 0.76 -4.79 20.29
CA ILE A 11 -0.51 -5.01 19.56
C ILE A 11 -1.25 -6.21 20.17
N ILE A 12 -0.51 -7.26 20.56
CA ILE A 12 -1.08 -8.43 21.24
C ILE A 12 -1.67 -8.02 22.60
N SER A 13 -0.96 -7.18 23.35
CA SER A 13 -1.42 -6.68 24.65
C SER A 13 -2.73 -5.89 24.54
N PHE A 14 -2.91 -5.11 23.46
CA PHE A 14 -4.13 -4.34 23.22
C PHE A 14 -5.35 -5.24 23.04
N PHE A 15 -5.23 -6.27 22.23
CA PHE A 15 -6.38 -7.13 21.94
C PHE A 15 -6.61 -8.18 23.04
N LEU A 16 -5.57 -8.67 23.70
CA LEU A 16 -5.73 -9.49 24.91
C LEU A 16 -6.42 -8.68 26.01
N PHE A 17 -6.12 -7.40 26.10
CA PHE A 17 -6.72 -6.52 27.07
C PHE A 17 -8.17 -6.14 26.72
N LEU A 18 -8.50 -5.89 25.43
CA LEU A 18 -9.88 -5.74 24.98
C LEU A 18 -10.71 -6.99 25.34
N ASN A 19 -10.12 -8.20 25.18
CA ASN A 19 -10.74 -9.46 25.61
C ASN A 19 -10.92 -9.57 27.13
N ALA A 20 -9.92 -9.21 27.91
CA ALA A 20 -9.98 -9.22 29.38
C ALA A 20 -11.02 -8.22 29.89
N LEU A 21 -11.19 -7.09 29.22
CA LEU A 21 -12.15 -6.05 29.55
C LEU A 21 -13.58 -6.46 29.28
N ILE A 22 -13.85 -7.01 28.11
CA ILE A 22 -15.17 -7.52 27.75
C ILE A 22 -15.51 -8.68 28.69
N GLY A 23 -14.55 -9.56 28.99
CA GLY A 23 -14.69 -10.66 29.96
C GLY A 23 -14.96 -10.16 31.40
N TYR A 24 -14.21 -9.15 31.87
CA TYR A 24 -14.33 -8.61 33.21
C TYR A 24 -15.62 -7.79 33.42
N GLY A 25 -16.01 -6.97 32.44
CA GLY A 25 -17.28 -6.23 32.49
C GLY A 25 -18.49 -7.14 32.53
N VAL A 26 -18.47 -8.23 31.78
CA VAL A 26 -19.55 -9.26 31.80
C VAL A 26 -19.51 -10.08 33.09
N PHE A 27 -18.35 -10.32 33.69
CA PHE A 27 -18.22 -11.11 34.92
C PHE A 27 -18.62 -10.32 36.18
N HIS A 28 -18.34 -9.03 36.24
CA HIS A 28 -18.73 -8.18 37.40
C HIS A 28 -20.19 -7.75 37.40
N TYR A 29 -20.90 -7.81 36.27
CA TYR A 29 -22.32 -7.52 36.20
C TYR A 29 -23.23 -8.74 36.57
N ARG A 30 -22.65 -9.87 36.92
CA ARG A 30 -23.40 -10.92 37.63
C ARG A 30 -23.66 -10.48 39.07
N GLY A 31 -24.51 -9.46 39.17
CA GLY A 31 -25.11 -9.03 40.44
C GLY A 31 -25.85 -10.15 41.08
N SER A 32 -25.68 -10.26 42.37
CA SER A 32 -26.39 -11.07 43.33
C SER A 32 -27.89 -11.19 43.06
N GLY A 33 -28.29 -12.24 42.37
CA GLY A 33 -29.68 -12.62 42.17
C GLY A 33 -29.79 -14.14 42.43
N GLY A 34 -30.57 -14.49 43.45
CA GLY A 34 -30.76 -15.77 44.12
C GLY A 34 -30.76 -17.02 43.27
N TRP A 35 -30.20 -18.04 43.84
CA TRP A 35 -30.28 -19.43 43.39
C TRP A 35 -31.72 -19.89 43.43
N GLY A 36 -32.40 -19.90 42.29
CA GLY A 36 -33.64 -20.64 42.08
C GLY A 36 -33.36 -21.74 41.06
N ASN A 37 -33.45 -22.98 41.50
CA ASN A 37 -33.50 -24.16 40.66
C ASN A 37 -34.79 -24.10 39.83
N ASP A 38 -34.70 -23.67 38.57
CA ASP A 38 -35.70 -24.02 37.57
C ASP A 38 -34.98 -24.49 36.30
N SER A 39 -34.89 -25.79 36.19
CA SER A 39 -34.58 -26.56 34.99
C SER A 39 -35.64 -26.27 33.93
N ASN A 40 -35.16 -25.92 32.72
CA ASN A 40 -35.91 -25.69 31.47
C ASN A 40 -36.51 -24.29 31.18
N ALA A 41 -35.86 -23.20 31.58
CA ALA A 41 -36.03 -21.96 30.87
C ALA A 41 -35.08 -21.97 29.68
N ILE A 42 -35.59 -22.04 28.44
CA ILE A 42 -34.93 -21.50 27.24
C ILE A 42 -34.65 -20.05 27.60
N LEU A 43 -33.43 -19.78 28.07
CA LEU A 43 -32.95 -18.42 28.28
C LEU A 43 -33.02 -17.72 26.92
N SER A 44 -34.14 -17.06 26.66
CA SER A 44 -34.22 -16.06 25.64
C SER A 44 -33.07 -15.09 25.96
N GLN A 45 -32.01 -15.13 25.17
CA GLN A 45 -30.86 -14.25 25.32
C GLN A 45 -31.34 -12.81 25.09
N VAL A 46 -31.78 -12.17 26.18
CA VAL A 46 -32.13 -10.75 26.12
C VAL A 46 -30.84 -10.00 25.81
N PRO A 47 -30.75 -9.34 24.65
CA PRO A 47 -29.58 -8.57 24.33
C PRO A 47 -29.42 -7.46 25.37
N SER A 48 -28.31 -7.44 26.08
CA SER A 48 -27.97 -6.32 26.95
C SER A 48 -27.48 -5.16 26.09
N GLU A 49 -28.11 -4.01 26.23
CA GLU A 49 -27.74 -2.77 25.52
C GLU A 49 -27.26 -1.73 26.52
N MET A 50 -26.15 -1.07 26.20
CA MET A 50 -25.59 0.05 26.93
C MET A 50 -25.48 1.24 25.98
N THR A 51 -25.82 2.42 26.46
CA THR A 51 -25.71 3.67 25.71
C THR A 51 -24.62 4.57 26.29
N GLN A 52 -23.97 5.37 25.45
CA GLN A 52 -22.92 6.33 25.83
C GLN A 52 -21.79 5.68 26.63
N LEU A 53 -21.23 4.61 26.09
CA LEU A 53 -20.10 3.90 26.70
C LEU A 53 -18.80 4.69 26.53
N SER A 54 -18.17 4.99 27.65
CA SER A 54 -16.80 5.50 27.66
C SER A 54 -15.94 4.61 28.55
N TYR A 55 -14.85 4.14 28.01
CA TYR A 55 -13.94 3.26 28.72
C TYR A 55 -12.51 3.77 28.63
N TYR A 56 -11.83 3.76 29.76
CA TYR A 56 -10.43 4.17 29.88
C TYR A 56 -9.65 3.12 30.65
N PHE A 57 -8.52 2.73 30.11
CA PHE A 57 -7.53 1.97 30.87
C PHE A 57 -6.34 2.86 31.22
N VAL A 58 -5.96 2.84 32.48
CA VAL A 58 -4.88 3.65 33.02
C VAL A 58 -3.79 2.71 33.54
N LYS A 59 -2.57 2.87 33.04
CA LYS A 59 -1.37 2.21 33.53
C LYS A 59 -0.37 3.28 34.00
N ASP A 60 0.15 3.15 35.19
CA ASP A 60 1.12 4.07 35.77
C ASP A 60 0.68 5.55 35.66
N THR A 61 -0.57 5.84 36.08
CA THR A 61 -1.23 7.15 36.05
C THR A 61 -1.51 7.74 34.65
N ASN A 62 -1.29 6.96 33.58
CA ASN A 62 -1.53 7.44 32.21
C ASN A 62 -2.63 6.64 31.54
N PRO A 63 -3.58 7.31 30.88
CA PRO A 63 -4.55 6.64 30.04
C PRO A 63 -3.80 6.04 28.84
N THR A 64 -3.87 4.71 28.71
CA THR A 64 -3.25 3.98 27.60
C THR A 64 -4.27 3.57 26.54
N LEU A 65 -5.55 3.45 26.91
CA LEU A 65 -6.63 3.14 26.02
C LEU A 65 -7.84 4.01 26.32
N SER A 66 -8.46 4.50 25.28
CA SER A 66 -9.84 5.04 25.34
C SER A 66 -10.68 4.43 24.24
N LEU A 67 -11.89 4.00 24.60
CA LEU A 67 -12.93 3.56 23.68
C LEU A 67 -14.22 4.27 24.01
N ASN A 68 -14.80 4.96 23.05
CA ASN A 68 -16.12 5.57 23.15
C ASN A 68 -17.01 4.97 22.08
N ALA A 69 -18.24 4.65 22.44
CA ALA A 69 -19.29 4.23 21.50
C ALA A 69 -20.61 4.83 21.91
N THR A 70 -21.49 5.14 20.95
CA THR A 70 -22.84 5.65 21.26
C THR A 70 -23.70 4.56 21.83
N SER A 71 -23.57 3.33 21.38
CA SER A 71 -24.19 2.17 22.02
C SER A 71 -23.33 0.91 21.84
N MET A 72 -23.55 -0.03 22.74
CA MET A 72 -22.97 -1.37 22.72
C MET A 72 -24.11 -2.37 22.94
N ARG A 73 -24.15 -3.41 22.14
CA ARG A 73 -25.11 -4.51 22.26
C ARG A 73 -24.39 -5.85 22.34
N SER A 74 -24.64 -6.62 23.38
CA SER A 74 -24.14 -7.99 23.48
C SER A 74 -25.18 -8.97 22.96
N LEU A 75 -24.79 -9.77 21.98
CA LEU A 75 -25.60 -10.87 21.43
C LEU A 75 -25.08 -12.19 22.01
N GLY A 76 -25.60 -12.54 23.17
CA GLY A 76 -25.09 -13.68 23.93
C GLY A 76 -23.68 -13.43 24.47
N ASN A 77 -22.91 -14.54 24.64
CA ASN A 77 -21.53 -14.47 25.17
C ASN A 77 -20.45 -14.32 24.08
N GLU A 78 -20.81 -14.42 22.81
CA GLU A 78 -19.87 -14.54 21.69
C GLU A 78 -19.63 -13.24 20.95
N VAL A 79 -20.67 -12.48 20.68
CA VAL A 79 -20.62 -11.31 19.79
C VAL A 79 -20.98 -10.05 20.53
N VAL A 80 -20.15 -9.02 20.35
CA VAL A 80 -20.41 -7.66 20.87
C VAL A 80 -20.38 -6.69 19.71
N SER A 81 -21.48 -5.97 19.51
CA SER A 81 -21.61 -4.94 18.48
C SER A 81 -21.52 -3.56 19.11
N PHE A 82 -20.87 -2.63 18.41
CA PHE A 82 -20.71 -1.23 18.81
C PHE A 82 -21.24 -0.32 17.71
N HIS A 83 -21.89 0.76 18.10
CA HIS A 83 -22.31 1.81 17.18
C HIS A 83 -21.47 3.07 17.38
N ALA A 84 -21.00 3.67 16.27
CA ALA A 84 -20.11 4.82 16.21
C ALA A 84 -18.87 4.67 17.13
N PRO A 85 -18.12 3.56 17.05
CA PRO A 85 -16.93 3.38 17.87
C PRO A 85 -15.86 4.39 17.50
N ARG A 86 -15.22 4.98 18.50
CA ARG A 86 -14.02 5.81 18.38
C ARG A 86 -13.05 5.40 19.44
N GLY A 87 -11.80 5.17 19.06
CA GLY A 87 -10.81 4.71 20.01
C GLY A 87 -9.44 5.30 19.77
N THR A 88 -8.68 5.38 20.87
CA THR A 88 -7.26 5.69 20.81
C THR A 88 -6.52 4.67 21.64
N TYR A 89 -5.37 4.26 21.14
CA TYR A 89 -4.47 3.38 21.84
C TYR A 89 -3.07 3.97 21.88
N ALA A 90 -2.59 4.28 23.06
CA ALA A 90 -1.24 4.78 23.29
C ALA A 90 -0.43 3.70 24.03
N ILE A 91 0.60 3.20 23.39
CA ILE A 91 1.46 2.12 23.91
C ILE A 91 2.43 2.64 24.96
N ASP A 92 2.94 3.82 24.70
CA ASP A 92 3.97 4.51 25.48
C ASP A 92 3.80 6.01 25.24
N LYS A 93 4.06 6.84 26.26
CA LYS A 93 4.06 8.31 26.12
C LYS A 93 4.95 8.83 25.00
N ARG A 94 5.96 8.05 24.61
CA ARG A 94 6.94 8.40 23.57
C ARG A 94 6.52 7.95 22.16
N LYS A 95 5.43 7.19 22.04
CA LYS A 95 4.96 6.67 20.75
C LYS A 95 3.62 7.28 20.38
N PRO A 96 3.42 7.62 19.11
CA PRO A 96 2.15 8.15 18.66
C PRO A 96 1.04 7.12 18.86
N ALA A 97 -0.11 7.61 19.31
CA ALA A 97 -1.31 6.80 19.46
C ALA A 97 -1.84 6.34 18.10
N ILE A 98 -2.39 5.13 18.08
CA ILE A 98 -3.23 4.66 16.99
C ILE A 98 -4.64 5.16 17.27
N THR A 99 -5.28 5.78 16.32
CA THR A 99 -6.69 6.18 16.42
C THR A 99 -7.52 5.43 15.39
N TYR A 100 -8.74 5.10 15.73
CA TYR A 100 -9.69 4.48 14.79
C TYR A 100 -11.10 5.03 14.99
N THR A 101 -11.84 5.10 13.90
CA THR A 101 -13.26 5.43 13.87
C THR A 101 -13.97 4.55 12.85
N ALA A 102 -15.24 4.23 13.13
CA ALA A 102 -16.14 3.56 12.20
C ALA A 102 -17.59 3.90 12.54
N LEU A 103 -18.53 3.59 11.66
CA LEU A 103 -19.94 3.69 11.99
C LEU A 103 -20.40 2.51 12.85
N ASN A 104 -19.89 1.31 12.55
CA ASN A 104 -20.19 0.10 13.30
C ASN A 104 -18.91 -0.69 13.56
N ALA A 105 -18.90 -1.44 14.66
CA ALA A 105 -17.90 -2.47 14.90
C ALA A 105 -18.54 -3.73 15.48
N GLU A 106 -17.93 -4.85 15.21
CA GLU A 106 -18.31 -6.15 15.75
C GLU A 106 -17.06 -6.88 16.25
N TYR A 107 -17.15 -7.43 17.47
CA TYR A 107 -16.09 -8.23 18.03
C TYR A 107 -16.61 -9.65 18.31
N ILE A 108 -15.96 -10.64 17.70
CA ILE A 108 -16.27 -12.07 17.87
C ILE A 108 -15.20 -12.68 18.76
N LYS A 109 -15.57 -13.00 20.01
CA LYS A 109 -14.64 -13.46 21.05
C LYS A 109 -13.97 -14.79 20.69
N SER A 110 -14.72 -15.79 20.21
CA SER A 110 -14.19 -17.11 19.86
C SER A 110 -13.15 -17.07 18.73
N GLN A 111 -13.23 -16.06 17.86
CA GLN A 111 -12.32 -15.88 16.73
C GLN A 111 -11.21 -14.87 16.99
N ASP A 112 -11.28 -14.18 18.12
CA ASP A 112 -10.38 -13.04 18.44
C ASP A 112 -10.33 -12.03 17.29
N GLN A 113 -11.52 -11.70 16.76
CA GLN A 113 -11.68 -10.93 15.54
C GLN A 113 -12.47 -9.65 15.81
N LEU A 114 -11.89 -8.52 15.43
CA LEU A 114 -12.55 -7.21 15.40
C LEU A 114 -12.81 -6.82 13.95
N THR A 115 -14.07 -6.54 13.63
CA THR A 115 -14.50 -6.02 12.34
C THR A 115 -15.02 -4.60 12.53
N LEU A 116 -14.42 -3.65 11.82
CA LEU A 116 -14.86 -2.26 11.70
C LEU A 116 -15.59 -2.11 10.38
N GLN A 117 -16.75 -1.48 10.37
CA GLN A 117 -17.60 -1.38 9.19
C GLN A 117 -18.15 0.02 8.98
N LYS A 118 -18.22 0.42 7.72
CA LYS A 118 -18.69 1.70 7.22
C LYS A 118 -17.88 2.88 7.74
N GLU A 119 -17.40 3.69 6.81
CA GLU A 119 -16.61 4.89 7.10
C GLU A 119 -15.41 4.61 8.02
N VAL A 120 -14.73 3.48 7.79
CA VAL A 120 -13.58 3.10 8.60
C VAL A 120 -12.42 4.04 8.32
N GLU A 121 -11.90 4.65 9.37
CA GLU A 121 -10.64 5.40 9.34
C GLU A 121 -9.73 4.94 10.46
N ILE A 122 -8.50 4.59 10.12
CA ILE A 122 -7.44 4.25 11.06
C ILE A 122 -6.27 5.19 10.80
N THR A 123 -5.82 5.90 11.84
CA THR A 123 -4.66 6.78 11.77
C THR A 123 -3.55 6.23 12.64
N HIS A 124 -2.37 6.06 12.08
CA HIS A 124 -1.17 5.64 12.79
C HIS A 124 0.07 6.34 12.24
N LEU A 125 0.80 7.02 13.12
CA LEU A 125 1.94 7.84 12.72
C LEU A 125 1.53 8.86 11.64
N ASN A 126 2.17 8.77 10.49
CA ASN A 126 1.93 9.63 9.33
C ASN A 126 1.04 8.95 8.28
N SER A 127 0.30 7.90 8.65
CA SER A 127 -0.53 7.12 7.75
C SER A 127 -2.00 7.20 8.14
N ILE A 128 -2.86 7.33 7.14
CA ILE A 128 -4.31 7.25 7.27
C ILE A 128 -4.78 6.14 6.34
N TYR A 129 -5.50 5.19 6.91
CA TYR A 129 -6.11 4.06 6.20
C TYR A 129 -7.62 4.23 6.21
N ARG A 130 -8.28 4.13 5.07
CA ARG A 130 -9.74 4.19 4.93
C ARG A 130 -10.24 2.99 4.14
N GLY A 131 -11.46 2.56 4.41
CA GLY A 131 -12.13 1.48 3.69
C GLY A 131 -13.57 1.32 4.16
N ASP A 132 -14.35 0.50 3.46
CA ASP A 132 -15.72 0.22 3.85
C ASP A 132 -15.78 -0.78 5.00
N GLU A 133 -14.85 -1.74 5.01
CA GLU A 133 -14.71 -2.73 6.07
C GLU A 133 -13.23 -3.04 6.33
N MET A 134 -12.87 -3.16 7.60
CA MET A 134 -11.56 -3.64 8.05
C MET A 134 -11.71 -4.67 9.15
N ASN A 135 -11.02 -5.79 8.99
CA ASN A 135 -11.10 -6.95 9.85
C ASN A 135 -9.70 -7.30 10.35
N TYR A 136 -9.53 -7.38 11.66
CA TYR A 136 -8.26 -7.73 12.28
C TYR A 136 -8.40 -8.98 13.14
N ARG A 137 -7.56 -9.98 12.85
CA ARG A 137 -7.41 -11.19 13.65
C ARG A 137 -6.14 -11.14 14.47
N VAL A 138 -6.29 -10.91 15.75
CA VAL A 138 -5.17 -10.71 16.68
C VAL A 138 -4.25 -11.92 16.76
N SER A 139 -4.83 -13.12 16.89
CA SER A 139 -4.08 -14.38 17.02
C SER A 139 -3.17 -14.68 15.83
N ARG A 140 -3.50 -14.16 14.64
CA ARG A 140 -2.75 -14.36 13.40
C ARG A 140 -1.95 -13.14 12.96
N ASP A 141 -2.07 -12.02 13.67
CA ASP A 141 -1.51 -10.73 13.26
C ASP A 141 -1.85 -10.40 11.79
N TYR A 142 -3.12 -10.53 11.45
CA TYR A 142 -3.59 -10.43 10.09
C TYR A 142 -4.72 -9.42 9.97
N LEU A 143 -4.49 -8.38 9.18
CA LEU A 143 -5.45 -7.34 8.85
C LEU A 143 -5.93 -7.55 7.41
N THR A 144 -7.24 -7.53 7.21
CA THR A 144 -7.84 -7.44 5.88
C THR A 144 -8.71 -6.20 5.79
N GLY A 145 -8.79 -5.64 4.61
CA GLY A 145 -9.69 -4.54 4.29
C GLY A 145 -10.39 -4.79 2.97
N SER A 146 -11.61 -4.31 2.84
CA SER A 146 -12.41 -4.41 1.62
C SER A 146 -13.24 -3.16 1.38
N GLY A 147 -13.53 -2.90 0.10
CA GLY A 147 -14.32 -1.78 -0.37
C GLY A 147 -13.59 -0.44 -0.25
N ASN A 148 -13.28 0.18 -1.40
CA ASN A 148 -12.73 1.54 -1.49
C ASN A 148 -11.52 1.80 -0.60
N ILE A 149 -10.57 0.86 -0.55
CA ILE A 149 -9.36 1.03 0.25
C ILE A 149 -8.57 2.24 -0.24
N SER A 150 -8.27 3.15 0.67
CA SER A 150 -7.44 4.33 0.44
C SER A 150 -6.42 4.47 1.56
N ILE A 151 -5.15 4.60 1.19
CA ILE A 151 -4.05 4.78 2.13
C ILE A 151 -3.31 6.06 1.77
N GLN A 152 -3.13 6.93 2.75
CA GLN A 152 -2.30 8.14 2.63
C GLN A 152 -1.14 8.02 3.60
N HIS A 153 0.07 8.23 3.13
CA HIS A 153 1.27 8.17 3.96
C HIS A 153 2.17 9.37 3.68
N LEU A 154 2.63 10.04 4.74
CA LEU A 154 3.63 11.08 4.67
C LEU A 154 4.97 10.54 5.15
N MET A 155 5.94 10.45 4.26
CA MET A 155 7.31 10.04 4.59
C MET A 155 8.02 11.15 5.38
N ALA A 156 8.20 10.98 6.68
CA ALA A 156 8.72 12.01 7.58
C ALA A 156 10.12 12.52 7.17
N LYS A 157 11.01 11.65 6.70
CA LYS A 157 12.38 12.01 6.31
C LYS A 157 12.46 12.76 4.98
N SER A 158 11.73 12.30 3.97
CA SER A 158 11.78 12.86 2.61
C SER A 158 10.72 13.92 2.34
N GLY A 159 9.65 13.97 3.14
CA GLY A 159 8.48 14.82 2.93
C GLY A 159 7.63 14.44 1.71
N GLN A 160 7.86 13.26 1.14
CA GLN A 160 7.07 12.71 0.06
C GLN A 160 5.70 12.28 0.57
N LYS A 161 4.67 12.45 -0.26
CA LYS A 161 3.31 11.96 0.01
C LYS A 161 3.01 10.77 -0.89
N ILE A 162 2.54 9.69 -0.28
CA ILE A 162 2.15 8.47 -0.99
C ILE A 162 0.65 8.30 -0.84
N TYR A 163 -0.03 8.08 -1.94
CA TYR A 163 -1.45 7.76 -2.01
C TYR A 163 -1.60 6.41 -2.70
N LEU A 164 -2.32 5.51 -2.08
CA LEU A 164 -2.59 4.17 -2.61
C LEU A 164 -4.10 3.96 -2.60
N THR A 165 -4.64 3.39 -3.66
CA THR A 165 -6.04 2.96 -3.70
C THR A 165 -6.12 1.54 -4.23
N SER A 166 -7.10 0.76 -3.75
CA SER A 166 -7.35 -0.62 -4.18
C SER A 166 -8.75 -1.06 -3.76
N GLN A 167 -9.16 -2.24 -4.19
CA GLN A 167 -10.42 -2.85 -3.75
C GLN A 167 -10.26 -3.64 -2.45
N ARG A 168 -9.09 -4.24 -2.22
CA ARG A 168 -8.81 -5.07 -1.05
C ARG A 168 -7.41 -4.83 -0.52
N LEU A 169 -7.27 -5.01 0.79
CA LEU A 169 -6.04 -4.92 1.55
C LEU A 169 -5.84 -6.22 2.33
N GLU A 170 -4.64 -6.74 2.32
CA GLU A 170 -4.15 -7.77 3.21
C GLU A 170 -2.83 -7.30 3.83
N ALA A 171 -2.70 -7.34 5.13
CA ALA A 171 -1.47 -6.90 5.79
C ALA A 171 -1.10 -7.79 6.97
N GLN A 172 0.19 -7.92 7.15
CA GLN A 172 0.81 -8.58 8.30
C GLN A 172 1.75 -7.57 8.98
N PRO A 173 1.24 -6.79 9.93
CA PRO A 173 1.98 -5.67 10.52
C PRO A 173 3.36 -6.05 11.11
N ARG A 174 3.49 -7.25 11.70
CA ARG A 174 4.77 -7.71 12.29
C ARG A 174 5.83 -7.99 11.25
N SER A 175 5.44 -8.54 10.12
CA SER A 175 6.36 -8.84 9.01
C SER A 175 6.55 -7.64 8.07
N GLU A 176 5.93 -6.51 8.37
CA GLU A 176 5.96 -5.30 7.53
C GLU A 176 5.55 -5.61 6.07
N ARG A 177 4.59 -6.52 5.93
CA ARG A 177 4.10 -6.98 4.63
C ARG A 177 2.70 -6.46 4.39
N MET A 178 2.47 -5.85 3.23
CA MET A 178 1.18 -5.32 2.83
C MET A 178 0.93 -5.64 1.36
N LYS A 179 -0.23 -6.22 1.07
CA LYS A 179 -0.67 -6.58 -0.27
C LYS A 179 -1.98 -5.87 -0.59
N LEU A 180 -1.98 -5.16 -1.70
CA LEU A 180 -3.13 -4.47 -2.27
C LEU A 180 -3.61 -5.25 -3.50
N LEU A 181 -4.91 -5.46 -3.63
CA LEU A 181 -5.49 -6.28 -4.70
C LEU A 181 -6.67 -5.54 -5.36
N GLY A 182 -6.79 -5.76 -6.67
CA GLY A 182 -7.89 -5.26 -7.50
C GLY A 182 -7.71 -3.80 -7.88
N ALA A 183 -7.23 -3.58 -9.10
CA ALA A 183 -7.02 -2.27 -9.70
C ALA A 183 -6.28 -1.30 -8.77
N VAL A 184 -5.03 -1.63 -8.45
CA VAL A 184 -4.20 -0.83 -7.56
C VAL A 184 -3.64 0.38 -8.30
N ASP A 185 -3.90 1.57 -7.76
CA ASP A 185 -3.28 2.82 -8.18
C ASP A 185 -2.43 3.37 -7.04
N ALA A 186 -1.18 3.71 -7.35
CA ALA A 186 -0.26 4.35 -6.42
C ALA A 186 0.28 5.65 -7.00
N LYS A 187 0.36 6.68 -6.16
CA LYS A 187 0.88 7.99 -6.53
C LYS A 187 1.89 8.45 -5.49
N VAL A 188 3.12 8.68 -5.90
CA VAL A 188 4.19 9.21 -5.06
C VAL A 188 4.46 10.64 -5.49
N ILE A 189 4.09 11.60 -4.63
CA ILE A 189 4.28 13.03 -4.86
C ILE A 189 5.57 13.46 -4.13
N PRO A 190 6.59 13.93 -4.85
CA PRO A 190 7.81 14.40 -4.22
C PRO A 190 7.55 15.69 -3.42
N ARG A 191 8.44 16.00 -2.48
CA ARG A 191 8.38 17.24 -1.69
C ARG A 191 8.56 18.49 -2.55
N PHE A 192 9.40 18.41 -3.57
CA PHE A 192 9.77 19.54 -4.40
C PHE A 192 9.08 19.49 -5.76
N ASN A 193 8.51 20.60 -6.21
CA ASN A 193 7.71 20.68 -7.44
C ASN A 193 8.51 20.45 -8.73
N TYR A 194 9.85 20.59 -8.68
CA TYR A 194 10.71 20.31 -9.83
C TYR A 194 11.00 18.83 -10.05
N LEU A 195 10.60 17.97 -9.08
CA LEU A 195 10.68 16.53 -9.22
C LEU A 195 9.34 15.99 -9.74
N GLU A 196 9.42 15.00 -10.60
CA GLU A 196 8.24 14.42 -11.23
C GLU A 196 7.50 13.46 -10.28
N THR A 197 6.17 13.51 -10.36
CA THR A 197 5.31 12.55 -9.66
C THR A 197 5.44 11.18 -10.30
N LEU A 198 5.60 10.15 -9.48
CA LEU A 198 5.61 8.75 -9.90
C LEU A 198 4.21 8.16 -9.74
N PHE A 199 3.70 7.55 -10.79
CA PHE A 199 2.45 6.79 -10.78
C PHE A 199 2.76 5.31 -11.03
N LEU A 200 2.15 4.44 -10.24
CA LEU A 200 2.24 2.99 -10.39
C LEU A 200 0.83 2.43 -10.51
N LYS A 201 0.65 1.45 -11.39
CA LYS A 201 -0.61 0.69 -11.52
C LYS A 201 -0.30 -0.79 -11.61
N ALA A 202 -1.17 -1.62 -11.05
CA ALA A 202 -1.09 -3.06 -11.17
C ALA A 202 -2.43 -3.72 -10.79
N GLY A 203 -2.64 -4.97 -11.17
CA GLY A 203 -3.73 -5.76 -10.61
C GLY A 203 -3.48 -6.12 -9.15
N THR A 204 -2.21 -6.32 -8.78
CA THR A 204 -1.75 -6.58 -7.41
C THR A 204 -0.46 -5.83 -7.15
N LEU A 205 -0.34 -5.20 -5.97
CA LEU A 205 0.87 -4.56 -5.50
C LEU A 205 1.18 -5.07 -4.08
N GLU A 206 2.38 -5.61 -3.89
CA GLU A 206 2.85 -6.10 -2.59
C GLU A 206 4.06 -5.31 -2.12
N LEU A 207 3.98 -4.76 -0.91
CA LEU A 207 5.08 -4.06 -0.25
C LEU A 207 5.70 -4.99 0.80
N ILE A 208 7.00 -5.22 0.69
CA ILE A 208 7.79 -6.06 1.59
C ILE A 208 8.82 -5.15 2.27
N GLY A 209 8.41 -4.60 3.43
CA GLY A 209 9.18 -3.56 4.10
C GLY A 209 10.58 -3.97 4.53
N GLN A 210 10.75 -5.23 4.96
CA GLN A 210 12.06 -5.77 5.36
C GLN A 210 13.05 -5.81 4.19
N ASP A 211 12.58 -6.16 2.99
CA ASP A 211 13.40 -6.27 1.79
C ASP A 211 13.48 -4.96 1.01
N SER A 212 12.70 -3.96 1.42
CA SER A 212 12.56 -2.68 0.69
C SER A 212 12.15 -2.90 -0.77
N LEU A 213 11.25 -3.86 -0.99
CA LEU A 213 10.79 -4.33 -2.28
C LEU A 213 9.29 -4.02 -2.46
N ILE A 214 8.94 -3.57 -3.67
CA ILE A 214 7.55 -3.46 -4.13
C ILE A 214 7.41 -4.39 -5.33
N GLU A 215 6.54 -5.37 -5.22
CA GLU A 215 6.19 -6.26 -6.32
C GLU A 215 4.88 -5.82 -6.97
N MET A 216 4.88 -5.71 -8.29
CA MET A 216 3.72 -5.39 -9.12
C MET A 216 3.42 -6.59 -10.00
N ARG A 217 2.18 -7.08 -10.01
CA ARG A 217 1.75 -8.23 -10.79
C ARG A 217 0.46 -7.90 -11.51
N GLN A 218 0.31 -8.42 -12.71
CA GLN A 218 -0.84 -8.21 -13.60
C GLN A 218 -0.94 -6.75 -14.07
N ASP A 219 -0.52 -6.51 -15.30
CA ASP A 219 -0.58 -5.22 -15.97
C ASP A 219 0.17 -4.11 -15.20
N ALA A 220 1.43 -4.40 -14.85
CA ALA A 220 2.31 -3.45 -14.17
C ALA A 220 2.59 -2.23 -15.05
N GLU A 221 2.37 -1.05 -14.52
CA GLU A 221 2.63 0.22 -15.18
C GLU A 221 3.39 1.18 -14.27
N ILE A 222 4.42 1.80 -14.83
CA ILE A 222 5.17 2.90 -14.21
C ILE A 222 5.06 4.11 -15.12
N LYS A 223 4.62 5.26 -14.58
CA LYS A 223 4.60 6.52 -15.31
C LYS A 223 5.32 7.60 -14.51
N ARG A 224 6.25 8.30 -15.17
CA ARG A 224 6.98 9.43 -14.62
C ARG A 224 7.17 10.49 -15.71
N GLY A 225 6.62 11.68 -15.49
CA GLY A 225 6.60 12.73 -16.50
C GLY A 225 5.97 12.24 -17.81
N GLU A 226 6.70 12.38 -18.90
CA GLU A 226 6.28 11.95 -20.24
C GLU A 226 6.65 10.48 -20.56
N MET A 227 7.35 9.81 -19.66
CA MET A 227 7.72 8.39 -19.79
C MET A 227 6.66 7.50 -19.17
N LYS A 228 6.24 6.49 -19.92
CA LYS A 228 5.35 5.43 -19.48
C LYS A 228 5.94 4.08 -19.85
N ILE A 229 6.00 3.16 -18.88
CA ILE A 229 6.46 1.78 -19.05
C ILE A 229 5.32 0.86 -18.63
N SER A 230 5.00 -0.12 -19.44
CA SER A 230 4.04 -1.17 -19.12
C SER A 230 4.66 -2.54 -19.36
N ALA A 231 4.28 -3.53 -18.54
CA ALA A 231 4.73 -4.90 -18.63
C ALA A 231 3.72 -5.81 -17.90
N ARG A 232 3.87 -7.11 -18.02
CA ARG A 232 3.05 -8.03 -17.24
C ARG A 232 3.35 -7.97 -15.75
N ASN A 233 4.64 -7.86 -15.40
CA ASN A 233 5.12 -7.83 -14.02
C ASN A 233 6.21 -6.75 -13.83
N GLY A 234 6.36 -6.28 -12.60
CA GLY A 234 7.41 -5.33 -12.25
C GLY A 234 7.84 -5.48 -10.79
N ASP A 235 9.12 -5.19 -10.53
CA ASP A 235 9.70 -5.19 -9.19
C ASP A 235 10.47 -3.88 -8.99
N ILE A 236 10.19 -3.17 -7.90
CA ILE A 236 10.82 -1.90 -7.55
C ILE A 236 11.62 -2.10 -6.27
N PHE A 237 12.90 -1.81 -6.33
CA PHE A 237 13.83 -1.93 -5.22
C PHE A 237 14.15 -0.55 -4.66
N LEU A 238 13.96 -0.39 -3.36
CA LEU A 238 14.16 0.85 -2.64
C LEU A 238 15.44 0.80 -1.80
N GLU A 239 16.06 1.94 -1.56
CA GLU A 239 17.12 2.05 -0.57
C GLU A 239 16.55 1.80 0.84
N GLN A 240 17.27 1.04 1.66
CA GLN A 240 16.76 0.67 3.00
C GLN A 240 16.59 1.86 3.94
N GLU A 241 17.51 2.81 3.90
CA GLU A 241 17.54 3.92 4.85
C GLU A 241 16.51 5.01 4.58
N ASN A 242 16.38 5.42 3.32
CA ASN A 242 15.58 6.57 2.93
C ASN A 242 14.38 6.22 2.05
N LYS A 243 14.26 4.92 1.65
CA LYS A 243 13.22 4.40 0.76
C LYS A 243 13.15 5.13 -0.60
N LYS A 244 14.27 5.66 -1.08
CA LYS A 244 14.38 6.18 -2.45
C LYS A 244 14.46 5.03 -3.44
N LEU A 245 14.03 5.29 -4.66
CA LEU A 245 14.15 4.34 -5.76
C LEU A 245 15.63 4.04 -6.01
N LYS A 246 16.00 2.76 -5.88
CA LYS A 246 17.35 2.27 -6.19
C LYS A 246 17.42 1.81 -7.64
N TYR A 247 16.57 0.86 -8.00
CA TYR A 247 16.36 0.40 -9.36
C TYR A 247 15.00 -0.31 -9.48
N PHE A 248 14.56 -0.53 -10.69
CA PHE A 248 13.35 -1.31 -10.96
C PHE A 248 13.56 -2.24 -12.15
N VAL A 249 12.78 -3.30 -12.20
CA VAL A 249 12.77 -4.29 -13.27
C VAL A 249 11.35 -4.49 -13.74
N MET A 250 11.14 -4.46 -15.05
CA MET A 250 9.87 -4.79 -15.71
C MET A 250 10.08 -6.01 -16.57
N ASN A 251 9.21 -6.99 -16.47
CA ASN A 251 9.35 -8.28 -17.15
C ASN A 251 8.07 -8.64 -17.91
N ASP A 252 8.25 -9.30 -19.01
CA ASP A 252 7.24 -9.86 -19.91
C ASP A 252 6.41 -8.80 -20.64
N ASP A 253 6.47 -8.80 -21.94
CA ASP A 253 5.73 -7.90 -22.84
C ASP A 253 5.99 -6.41 -22.52
N VAL A 254 7.25 -6.07 -22.29
CA VAL A 254 7.61 -4.68 -21.94
C VAL A 254 7.39 -3.74 -23.11
N LYS A 255 6.64 -2.69 -22.85
CA LYS A 255 6.48 -1.55 -23.76
C LYS A 255 6.80 -0.26 -23.00
N MET A 256 7.74 0.52 -23.51
CA MET A 256 8.04 1.86 -23.02
C MET A 256 7.63 2.88 -24.10
N THR A 257 7.01 3.96 -23.67
CA THR A 257 6.72 5.13 -24.53
C THR A 257 7.23 6.38 -23.85
N GLU A 258 7.85 7.27 -24.61
CA GLU A 258 8.38 8.52 -24.12
C GLU A 258 8.15 9.63 -25.14
N LYS A 259 7.69 10.80 -24.67
CA LYS A 259 7.59 11.99 -25.47
C LYS A 259 8.77 12.90 -25.14
N MET A 260 9.47 13.34 -26.16
CA MET A 260 10.67 14.18 -26.04
C MET A 260 10.67 15.26 -27.10
N LEU A 261 11.61 16.16 -27.05
CA LEU A 261 11.85 17.14 -28.10
C LEU A 261 13.12 16.74 -28.86
N ASP A 262 13.12 16.89 -30.18
CA ASP A 262 14.35 16.76 -30.97
C ASP A 262 15.27 17.99 -30.76
N GLN A 263 16.45 17.97 -31.37
CA GLN A 263 17.43 19.06 -31.28
C GLN A 263 16.89 20.41 -31.83
N GLN A 264 15.81 20.39 -32.63
CA GLN A 264 15.15 21.55 -33.15
C GLN A 264 13.91 21.96 -32.36
N GLY A 265 13.65 21.32 -31.18
CA GLY A 265 12.50 21.59 -30.33
C GLY A 265 11.18 21.04 -30.86
N ARG A 266 11.18 20.13 -31.84
CA ARG A 266 9.97 19.50 -32.38
C ARG A 266 9.61 18.26 -31.55
N PRO A 267 8.31 17.97 -31.36
CA PRO A 267 7.89 16.79 -30.61
C PRO A 267 8.30 15.50 -31.33
N LEU A 268 8.96 14.62 -30.60
CA LEU A 268 9.40 13.32 -31.02
C LEU A 268 8.89 12.27 -30.05
N SER A 269 8.37 11.15 -30.56
CA SER A 269 7.98 10.01 -29.76
C SER A 269 8.99 8.89 -29.92
N ARG A 270 9.36 8.27 -28.80
CA ARG A 270 10.16 7.05 -28.74
C ARG A 270 9.29 5.93 -28.19
N GLU A 271 9.34 4.78 -28.86
CA GLU A 271 8.74 3.56 -28.38
C GLU A 271 9.83 2.49 -28.25
N ALA A 272 9.84 1.75 -27.15
CA ALA A 272 10.73 0.64 -26.96
C ALA A 272 9.93 -0.61 -26.57
N PHE A 273 10.40 -1.75 -27.04
CA PHE A 273 9.82 -3.07 -26.79
C PHE A 273 10.94 -4.03 -26.39
N ALA A 274 10.69 -4.89 -25.40
CA ALA A 274 11.63 -5.87 -24.91
C ALA A 274 10.91 -6.96 -24.09
N GLU A 275 11.59 -8.04 -23.79
CA GLU A 275 11.10 -8.98 -22.77
C GLU A 275 11.39 -8.49 -21.36
N ARG A 276 12.49 -7.74 -21.19
CA ARG A 276 12.94 -7.21 -19.90
C ARG A 276 13.46 -5.79 -20.02
N LEU A 277 13.11 -4.95 -19.05
CA LEU A 277 13.62 -3.60 -18.89
C LEU A 277 14.11 -3.42 -17.45
N GLU A 278 15.33 -2.89 -17.30
CA GLU A 278 15.89 -2.50 -16.02
C GLU A 278 16.15 -1.01 -16.01
N GLY A 279 15.62 -0.30 -14.98
CA GLY A 279 15.85 1.12 -14.78
C GLY A 279 16.72 1.36 -13.56
N PHE A 280 17.84 2.07 -13.72
CA PHE A 280 18.80 2.38 -12.66
C PHE A 280 18.71 3.87 -12.31
N GLY A 281 18.14 4.16 -11.15
CA GLY A 281 17.96 5.55 -10.70
C GLY A 281 17.08 6.34 -11.66
N GLN A 282 17.61 7.48 -12.11
CA GLN A 282 16.95 8.38 -13.06
C GLN A 282 17.65 8.44 -14.44
N ASP A 283 18.80 7.79 -14.57
CA ASP A 283 19.73 8.12 -15.65
C ASP A 283 19.94 7.01 -16.68
N LYS A 284 19.54 5.77 -16.38
CA LYS A 284 19.86 4.63 -17.23
C LYS A 284 18.73 3.63 -17.31
N ILE A 285 18.35 3.24 -18.53
CA ILE A 285 17.43 2.14 -18.82
C ILE A 285 18.15 1.13 -19.71
N VAL A 286 18.07 -0.13 -19.35
CA VAL A 286 18.63 -1.26 -20.12
C VAL A 286 17.49 -2.15 -20.58
N LEU A 287 17.44 -2.41 -21.87
CA LEU A 287 16.48 -3.28 -22.54
C LEU A 287 17.16 -4.56 -22.99
N SER A 288 16.57 -5.71 -22.72
CA SER A 288 17.07 -7.02 -23.10
C SER A 288 15.95 -7.98 -23.51
N GLY A 289 16.28 -9.09 -24.17
CA GLY A 289 15.29 -10.00 -24.72
C GLY A 289 14.68 -9.46 -26.03
N ALA A 290 15.45 -9.54 -27.11
CA ALA A 290 15.11 -9.04 -28.43
C ALA A 290 14.63 -7.57 -28.47
N PRO A 291 15.37 -6.64 -27.85
CA PRO A 291 14.93 -5.25 -27.74
C PRO A 291 14.83 -4.58 -29.09
N ARG A 292 13.82 -3.69 -29.21
CA ARG A 292 13.59 -2.85 -30.37
C ARG A 292 13.19 -1.46 -29.91
N VAL A 293 13.87 -0.45 -30.40
CA VAL A 293 13.56 0.96 -30.17
C VAL A 293 13.16 1.60 -31.49
N VAL A 294 12.02 2.30 -31.51
CA VAL A 294 11.51 3.04 -32.64
C VAL A 294 11.53 4.53 -32.28
N GLN A 295 12.22 5.34 -33.05
CA GLN A 295 12.29 6.78 -32.84
C GLN A 295 12.08 7.50 -34.18
N GLY A 296 10.92 8.09 -34.34
CA GLY A 296 10.55 8.69 -35.64
C GLY A 296 10.45 7.63 -36.73
N LYS A 297 11.41 7.64 -37.69
CA LYS A 297 11.50 6.64 -38.78
C LYS A 297 12.56 5.57 -38.54
N ASP A 298 13.39 5.77 -37.55
CA ASP A 298 14.53 4.89 -37.26
C ASP A 298 14.11 3.75 -36.37
N VAL A 299 14.59 2.55 -36.69
CA VAL A 299 14.37 1.33 -35.89
C VAL A 299 15.74 0.79 -35.50
N ILE A 300 15.96 0.69 -34.20
CA ILE A 300 17.19 0.18 -33.60
C ILE A 300 16.86 -1.18 -32.97
N LYS A 301 17.66 -2.19 -33.30
CA LYS A 301 17.57 -3.55 -32.74
C LYS A 301 18.97 -4.00 -32.33
N GLY A 302 19.06 -4.89 -31.35
CA GLY A 302 20.32 -5.44 -30.89
C GLY A 302 20.08 -6.55 -29.86
N TYR A 303 21.15 -7.05 -29.28
CA TYR A 303 21.08 -8.01 -28.17
C TYR A 303 20.66 -7.29 -26.87
N MET A 304 21.25 -6.13 -26.61
CA MET A 304 20.96 -5.27 -25.50
C MET A 304 20.99 -3.81 -25.97
N ILE A 305 20.04 -3.00 -25.50
CA ILE A 305 19.98 -1.56 -25.79
C ILE A 305 19.98 -0.80 -24.48
N THR A 306 20.94 0.09 -24.30
CA THR A 306 21.02 1.01 -23.16
C THR A 306 20.58 2.41 -23.59
N LEU A 307 19.56 2.90 -22.92
CA LEU A 307 19.09 4.28 -23.06
C LEU A 307 19.57 5.08 -21.84
N ARG A 308 20.15 6.27 -22.08
CA ARG A 308 20.53 7.18 -20.99
C ARG A 308 19.54 8.33 -20.86
N GLU A 309 19.33 8.82 -19.64
CA GLU A 309 18.41 9.91 -19.36
C GLU A 309 18.84 11.18 -20.13
N LYS A 310 17.84 11.94 -20.60
CA LYS A 310 17.98 13.02 -21.58
C LYS A 310 18.50 12.60 -22.94
N MET A 311 18.68 11.36 -23.14
CA MET A 311 18.56 10.50 -24.30
C MET A 311 19.21 11.00 -25.59
N GLU A 312 20.30 11.70 -25.47
CA GLU A 312 21.14 11.98 -26.65
C GLU A 312 21.92 10.73 -27.09
N PHE A 313 22.04 9.70 -26.20
CA PHE A 313 22.86 8.53 -26.47
C PHE A 313 22.06 7.24 -26.33
N ILE A 314 22.12 6.41 -27.37
CA ILE A 314 21.66 5.03 -27.40
C ILE A 314 22.89 4.17 -27.64
N GLU A 315 23.24 3.33 -26.65
CA GLU A 315 24.31 2.33 -26.78
C GLU A 315 23.66 1.01 -27.16
N VAL A 316 24.20 0.32 -28.17
CA VAL A 316 23.65 -0.95 -28.66
C VAL A 316 24.74 -1.99 -28.67
N GLU A 317 24.53 -3.11 -28.00
CA GLU A 317 25.40 -4.30 -28.11
C GLU A 317 24.84 -5.21 -29.22
N ASP A 318 25.75 -5.70 -30.09
CA ASP A 318 25.43 -6.54 -31.26
C ASP A 318 24.30 -5.93 -32.12
N ALA A 319 24.56 -4.74 -32.64
CA ALA A 319 23.57 -3.95 -33.36
C ALA A 319 23.11 -4.63 -34.68
N LEU A 320 21.81 -4.84 -34.78
CA LEU A 320 21.11 -5.14 -36.02
C LEU A 320 20.24 -3.91 -36.37
N SER A 321 20.85 -2.87 -36.92
CA SER A 321 20.13 -1.62 -37.20
C SER A 321 19.75 -1.50 -38.69
N ASP A 322 18.44 -1.30 -38.96
CA ASP A 322 17.96 -0.82 -40.27
C ASP A 322 17.90 0.72 -40.22
N VAL A 323 18.93 1.36 -40.75
CA VAL A 323 18.95 2.82 -40.93
C VAL A 323 18.50 3.14 -42.35
N GLN A 324 17.34 3.74 -42.52
CA GLN A 324 16.93 4.28 -43.81
C GLN A 324 17.70 5.58 -44.11
N VAL A 325 18.80 5.48 -44.81
CA VAL A 325 19.50 6.66 -45.33
C VAL A 325 18.65 7.26 -46.44
N LYS A 326 18.07 8.43 -46.23
CA LYS A 326 17.52 9.23 -47.35
C LYS A 326 18.69 9.56 -48.29
N LYS A 327 18.71 9.00 -49.50
CA LYS A 327 19.47 9.55 -50.59
C LYS A 327 18.92 10.93 -50.91
N ASP A 328 19.68 11.98 -50.65
CA ASP A 328 19.45 13.29 -51.18
C ASP A 328 19.56 13.24 -52.72
N GLU A 329 18.43 13.16 -53.42
CA GLU A 329 18.35 13.19 -54.88
C GLU A 329 18.52 14.61 -55.46
N ASN A 330 19.01 15.57 -54.71
CA ASN A 330 19.16 16.95 -55.12
C ASN A 330 20.58 17.34 -55.54
N LYS A 331 21.34 16.46 -56.24
CA LYS A 331 22.59 16.86 -56.93
C LYS A 331 22.61 16.44 -58.40
N LYS A 332 21.56 16.75 -59.15
CA LYS A 332 21.64 16.72 -60.63
C LYS A 332 20.63 17.71 -61.22
N LYS A 333 20.89 19.01 -61.11
CA LYS A 333 20.35 20.03 -61.99
C LYS A 333 21.16 21.33 -61.81
N SER A 334 22.40 21.31 -62.20
CA SER A 334 23.15 22.53 -62.54
C SER A 334 24.37 22.15 -63.36
N LYS A 335 24.11 21.75 -64.61
CA LYS A 335 25.05 21.80 -65.73
C LYS A 335 24.25 21.55 -67.01
N GLU A 336 23.62 22.59 -67.49
CA GLU A 336 23.44 22.92 -68.90
C GLU A 336 23.27 24.43 -69.00
#